data_5b291579e7fece7d25bb879eb90cd933
#
_entry.id   5b291579e7fece7d25bb879eb90cd933
#
_cell.length_a   1.000
_cell.length_b   1.000
_cell.length_c   1.000
_cell.angle_alpha   90.00
_cell.angle_beta   90.00
_cell.angle_gamma   90.00
#
_symmetry.space_group_name_H-M   'P 1'
#
loop_
_entity.id
_entity.type
_entity.pdbx_description
1 polymer ?
#
loop_
_entity_poly.entity_id
_entity_poly.type
_entity_poly.pdbx_seq_one_letter_code
_entity_poly.pdbx_strand_id
1 'polypeptide(L)'
;GNYSHYDFLGAVENFFTKCAPAVFMGWSNLNFDRRMFHFNFFKGNRYPYATHSSPNSEHDGLHIARAAQTLNSETLKTELTEAGNPSLALESLSRMQGFDTSASHTAYVDAQNSLKVLRIIKDKHKENWDTFLKTSTKTSVETFLKNEGIYSIFENVKGRNMMYLTGTLHPNHCFHPSYASWGYVWDLRRDPEPLLNLPVNQLRDVLKKYSPKALRVLKTNKAPVILDKEFALKQKPYLDLDLETIKKRAQMVRNSENFCKNIQIINREAAEEKEQTKTQEDLLPEETLYEKFIPNKDTALFKTWHSSSWEDKLRLLDKFQDK
;
A
#
# COMPACT_ATOMS: atom_id res chain seq x y z
N GLY A 1 -5.97 31.81 -7.95
CA GLY A 1 -6.81 31.49 -6.79
C GLY A 1 -6.76 32.61 -5.76
N ASN A 2 -7.80 32.73 -4.94
CA ASN A 2 -7.92 33.80 -3.93
C ASN A 2 -7.14 33.47 -2.62
N TYR A 3 -6.43 32.36 -2.56
CA TYR A 3 -5.69 31.92 -1.39
C TYR A 3 -4.20 31.83 -1.70
N SER A 4 -3.38 32.23 -0.71
CA SER A 4 -1.96 31.86 -0.74
C SER A 4 -1.82 30.33 -0.59
N HIS A 5 -0.68 29.78 -0.99
CA HIS A 5 -0.41 28.35 -0.79
C HIS A 5 -0.55 27.96 0.70
N TYR A 6 -0.05 28.80 1.60
CA TYR A 6 -0.12 28.61 3.05
C TYR A 6 -1.57 28.57 3.57
N ASP A 7 -2.43 29.51 3.13
CA ASP A 7 -3.83 29.57 3.52
C ASP A 7 -4.63 28.39 2.95
N PHE A 8 -4.33 27.99 1.70
CA PHE A 8 -4.93 26.83 1.06
C PHE A 8 -4.64 25.55 1.88
N LEU A 9 -3.38 25.33 2.29
CA LEU A 9 -3.03 24.18 3.13
C LEU A 9 -3.81 24.20 4.46
N GLY A 10 -4.03 25.38 5.06
CA GLY A 10 -4.85 25.52 6.25
C GLY A 10 -6.31 25.14 6.03
N ALA A 11 -6.88 25.53 4.89
CA ALA A 11 -8.24 25.13 4.53
C ALA A 11 -8.36 23.61 4.33
N VAL A 12 -7.37 22.97 3.68
CA VAL A 12 -7.33 21.52 3.48
C VAL A 12 -7.19 20.77 4.82
N GLU A 13 -6.30 21.22 5.72
CA GLU A 13 -6.14 20.62 7.04
C GLU A 13 -7.46 20.70 7.86
N ASN A 14 -8.12 21.85 7.85
CA ASN A 14 -9.43 22.03 8.49
C ASN A 14 -10.48 21.11 7.88
N PHE A 15 -10.47 20.91 6.56
CA PHE A 15 -11.37 19.97 5.90
C PHE A 15 -11.12 18.53 6.37
N PHE A 16 -9.88 18.07 6.40
CA PHE A 16 -9.55 16.73 6.88
C PHE A 16 -9.96 16.52 8.35
N THR A 17 -9.77 17.52 9.18
CA THR A 17 -10.20 17.49 10.60
C THR A 17 -11.72 17.37 10.72
N LYS A 18 -12.48 18.09 9.90
CA LYS A 18 -13.96 18.03 9.92
C LYS A 18 -14.50 16.69 9.39
N CYS A 19 -13.79 16.05 8.49
CA CYS A 19 -14.19 14.74 7.96
C CYS A 19 -13.86 13.58 8.90
N ALA A 20 -12.99 13.78 9.89
CA ALA A 20 -12.54 12.71 10.78
C ALA A 20 -13.67 12.19 11.71
N PRO A 21 -13.76 10.84 11.94
CA PRO A 21 -12.95 9.77 11.36
C PRO A 21 -13.36 9.45 9.92
N ALA A 22 -12.39 9.31 9.02
CA ALA A 22 -12.64 9.05 7.60
C ALA A 22 -11.62 8.07 6.99
N VAL A 23 -12.05 7.37 5.94
CA VAL A 23 -11.15 6.66 5.02
C VAL A 23 -10.95 7.54 3.80
N PHE A 24 -9.79 8.17 3.68
CA PHE A 24 -9.43 8.98 2.52
C PHE A 24 -9.05 8.08 1.35
N MET A 25 -9.64 8.34 0.18
CA MET A 25 -9.50 7.46 -0.97
C MET A 25 -9.41 8.25 -2.28
N GLY A 26 -8.53 7.82 -3.16
CA GLY A 26 -8.39 8.32 -4.51
C GLY A 26 -8.04 7.18 -5.48
N TRP A 27 -7.61 7.52 -6.69
CA TRP A 27 -7.18 6.55 -7.69
C TRP A 27 -5.66 6.56 -7.82
N SER A 28 -4.97 5.49 -7.42
CA SER A 28 -3.50 5.44 -7.31
C SER A 28 -2.92 6.48 -6.33
N ASN A 29 -3.73 7.00 -5.43
CA ASN A 29 -3.41 8.10 -4.53
C ASN A 29 -2.27 7.77 -3.54
N LEU A 30 -2.12 6.51 -3.16
CA LEU A 30 -1.06 6.10 -2.22
C LEU A 30 0.36 6.22 -2.80
N ASN A 31 0.48 6.38 -4.12
CA ASN A 31 1.77 6.53 -4.77
C ASN A 31 2.10 7.98 -5.13
N PHE A 32 1.09 8.79 -5.48
CA PHE A 32 1.28 10.17 -5.94
C PHE A 32 0.68 11.19 -4.97
N ASP A 33 -0.64 11.24 -4.80
CA ASP A 33 -1.33 12.29 -4.03
C ASP A 33 -0.88 12.35 -2.58
N ARG A 34 -0.75 11.18 -1.93
CA ARG A 34 -0.23 11.08 -0.56
C ARG A 34 1.12 11.77 -0.43
N ARG A 35 2.05 11.52 -1.35
CA ARG A 35 3.39 12.12 -1.32
C ARG A 35 3.31 13.63 -1.46
N MET A 36 2.46 14.11 -2.37
CA MET A 36 2.23 15.54 -2.57
C MET A 36 1.68 16.22 -1.31
N PHE A 37 0.67 15.59 -0.63
CA PHE A 37 0.16 16.10 0.63
C PHE A 37 1.23 16.12 1.72
N HIS A 38 1.99 15.04 1.89
CA HIS A 38 3.03 14.95 2.89
C HIS A 38 4.06 16.06 2.73
N PHE A 39 4.58 16.27 1.55
CA PHE A 39 5.60 17.29 1.28
C PHE A 39 5.07 18.70 1.46
N ASN A 40 3.88 19.00 0.93
CA ASN A 40 3.31 20.32 1.07
C ASN A 40 2.92 20.65 2.52
N PHE A 41 2.38 19.70 3.28
CA PHE A 41 2.09 19.91 4.68
C PHE A 41 3.37 20.09 5.50
N PHE A 42 4.39 19.26 5.26
CA PHE A 42 5.70 19.42 5.91
C PHE A 42 6.32 20.79 5.63
N LYS A 43 6.37 21.21 4.38
CA LYS A 43 6.81 22.56 3.96
C LYS A 43 6.02 23.67 4.64
N GLY A 44 4.75 23.46 4.88
CA GLY A 44 3.86 24.41 5.56
C GLY A 44 3.92 24.36 7.09
N ASN A 45 4.83 23.61 7.72
CA ASN A 45 4.87 23.33 9.15
C ASN A 45 3.54 22.78 9.68
N ARG A 46 2.91 21.88 8.89
CA ARG A 46 1.68 21.17 9.24
C ARG A 46 1.96 19.69 9.40
N TYR A 47 1.11 18.99 10.18
CA TYR A 47 1.28 17.57 10.37
C TYR A 47 1.08 16.79 9.06
N PRO A 48 2.13 16.19 8.48
CA PRO A 48 2.08 15.61 7.14
C PRO A 48 1.13 14.41 7.00
N TYR A 49 0.89 13.70 8.10
CA TYR A 49 0.23 12.40 8.10
C TYR A 49 -1.26 12.45 8.47
N ALA A 50 -1.91 13.61 8.31
CA ALA A 50 -3.29 13.88 8.75
C ALA A 50 -4.32 12.93 8.12
N THR A 51 -4.09 12.45 6.89
CA THR A 51 -5.03 11.58 6.18
C THR A 51 -4.98 10.10 6.60
N HIS A 52 -3.89 9.67 7.23
CA HIS A 52 -3.75 8.25 7.62
C HIS A 52 -3.33 8.02 9.08
N SER A 53 -3.24 9.08 9.86
CA SER A 53 -3.08 8.96 11.31
C SER A 53 -4.44 8.85 11.99
N SER A 54 -4.53 7.99 13.03
CA SER A 54 -5.76 7.83 13.80
C SER A 54 -6.37 9.19 14.19
N PRO A 55 -7.71 9.35 14.04
CA PRO A 55 -8.71 8.35 13.71
C PRO A 55 -8.95 8.13 12.21
N ASN A 56 -8.15 8.74 11.34
CA ASN A 56 -8.25 8.60 9.88
C ASN A 56 -7.48 7.38 9.36
N SER A 57 -7.83 6.96 8.17
CA SER A 57 -7.12 5.94 7.41
C SER A 57 -7.17 6.25 5.90
N GLU A 58 -6.36 5.56 5.11
CA GLU A 58 -6.33 5.72 3.66
C GLU A 58 -6.51 4.39 2.95
N HIS A 59 -7.12 4.44 1.78
CA HIS A 59 -7.16 3.32 0.85
C HIS A 59 -6.92 3.80 -0.58
N ASP A 60 -6.67 2.84 -1.49
CA ASP A 60 -6.46 3.13 -2.90
C ASP A 60 -7.56 2.49 -3.74
N GLY A 61 -8.32 3.32 -4.45
CA GLY A 61 -9.39 2.87 -5.33
C GLY A 61 -8.93 1.90 -6.42
N LEU A 62 -7.70 2.08 -6.92
CA LEU A 62 -7.11 1.15 -7.89
C LEU A 62 -6.85 -0.23 -7.27
N HIS A 63 -6.44 -0.32 -5.98
CA HIS A 63 -6.27 -1.61 -5.31
C HIS A 63 -7.61 -2.34 -5.17
N ILE A 64 -8.66 -1.61 -4.78
CA ILE A 64 -10.02 -2.16 -4.70
C ILE A 64 -10.51 -2.62 -6.08
N ALA A 65 -10.30 -1.80 -7.12
CA ALA A 65 -10.70 -2.14 -8.48
C ALA A 65 -9.97 -3.39 -9.00
N ARG A 66 -8.67 -3.54 -8.69
CA ARG A 66 -7.91 -4.76 -9.01
C ARG A 66 -8.51 -6.00 -8.37
N ALA A 67 -8.82 -5.92 -7.08
CA ALA A 67 -9.43 -7.03 -6.36
C ALA A 67 -10.82 -7.36 -6.93
N ALA A 68 -11.69 -6.38 -7.04
CA ALA A 68 -13.05 -6.54 -7.53
C ALA A 68 -13.10 -7.12 -8.96
N GLN A 69 -12.26 -6.59 -9.86
CA GLN A 69 -12.19 -7.06 -11.25
C GLN A 69 -11.57 -8.48 -11.37
N THR A 70 -10.66 -8.85 -10.44
CA THR A 70 -10.10 -10.20 -10.40
C THR A 70 -11.12 -11.21 -9.87
N LEU A 71 -11.97 -10.80 -8.92
CA LEU A 71 -13.05 -11.65 -8.39
C LEU A 71 -14.15 -11.87 -9.41
N ASN A 72 -14.51 -10.83 -10.15
CA ASN A 72 -15.54 -10.87 -11.18
C ASN A 72 -15.17 -9.92 -12.32
N SER A 73 -14.84 -10.46 -13.48
CA SER A 73 -14.46 -9.71 -14.67
C SER A 73 -15.56 -8.78 -15.20
N GLU A 74 -16.82 -9.05 -14.83
CA GLU A 74 -17.98 -8.23 -15.19
C GLU A 74 -18.22 -7.04 -14.24
N THR A 75 -17.34 -6.83 -13.26
CA THR A 75 -17.48 -5.72 -12.30
C THR A 75 -17.42 -4.37 -13.00
N LEU A 76 -16.43 -4.18 -13.84
CA LEU A 76 -16.22 -2.96 -14.62
C LEU A 76 -16.09 -3.31 -16.10
N LYS A 77 -16.67 -2.49 -16.96
CA LYS A 77 -16.35 -2.53 -18.39
C LYS A 77 -14.94 -1.99 -18.58
N THR A 78 -14.10 -2.73 -19.28
CA THR A 78 -12.68 -2.37 -19.48
C THR A 78 -12.28 -2.47 -20.94
N GLU A 79 -11.38 -1.61 -21.36
CA GLU A 79 -10.61 -1.79 -22.58
C GLU A 79 -9.48 -2.78 -22.32
N LEU A 80 -8.97 -3.39 -23.37
CA LEU A 80 -7.77 -4.19 -23.27
C LEU A 80 -6.53 -3.33 -23.57
N THR A 81 -5.49 -3.52 -22.80
CA THR A 81 -4.16 -2.99 -23.11
C THR A 81 -3.56 -3.70 -24.32
N GLU A 82 -2.48 -3.19 -24.90
CA GLU A 82 -1.73 -3.85 -25.96
C GLU A 82 -1.31 -5.30 -25.61
N ALA A 83 -1.08 -5.56 -24.32
CA ALA A 83 -0.76 -6.89 -23.80
C ALA A 83 -2.00 -7.78 -23.58
N GLY A 84 -3.20 -7.33 -23.98
CA GLY A 84 -4.45 -8.07 -23.82
C GLY A 84 -5.00 -8.15 -22.39
N ASN A 85 -4.53 -7.31 -21.48
CA ASN A 85 -5.02 -7.27 -20.10
C ASN A 85 -6.06 -6.15 -19.92
N PRO A 86 -7.06 -6.31 -19.01
CA PRO A 86 -8.00 -5.26 -18.69
C PRO A 86 -7.30 -3.99 -18.18
N SER A 87 -7.57 -2.85 -18.82
CA SER A 87 -7.06 -1.56 -18.38
C SER A 87 -7.86 -1.05 -17.17
N LEU A 88 -7.17 -0.72 -16.09
CA LEU A 88 -7.76 -0.04 -14.93
C LEU A 88 -7.27 1.40 -14.80
N ALA A 89 -6.79 2.01 -15.88
CA ALA A 89 -6.54 3.44 -15.93
C ALA A 89 -7.88 4.19 -15.77
N LEU A 90 -7.92 5.22 -14.93
CA LEU A 90 -9.17 5.92 -14.58
C LEU A 90 -9.86 6.51 -15.81
N GLU A 91 -9.10 7.10 -16.73
CA GLU A 91 -9.64 7.64 -17.98
C GLU A 91 -10.30 6.57 -18.84
N SER A 92 -9.63 5.43 -19.04
CA SER A 92 -10.15 4.28 -19.78
C SER A 92 -11.44 3.75 -19.13
N LEU A 93 -11.42 3.56 -17.81
CA LEU A 93 -12.60 3.13 -17.07
C LEU A 93 -13.75 4.13 -17.18
N SER A 94 -13.47 5.43 -17.05
CA SER A 94 -14.48 6.49 -17.16
C SER A 94 -15.16 6.47 -18.52
N ARG A 95 -14.38 6.36 -19.59
CA ARG A 95 -14.90 6.24 -20.96
C ARG A 95 -15.76 5.00 -21.14
N MET A 96 -15.28 3.84 -20.66
CA MET A 96 -16.00 2.56 -20.79
C MET A 96 -17.29 2.49 -19.96
N GLN A 97 -17.36 3.23 -18.83
CA GLN A 97 -18.60 3.38 -18.05
C GLN A 97 -19.52 4.49 -18.60
N GLY A 98 -19.14 5.22 -19.65
CA GLY A 98 -19.93 6.32 -20.23
C GLY A 98 -19.88 7.61 -19.40
N PHE A 99 -18.84 7.83 -18.62
CA PHE A 99 -18.66 9.08 -17.87
C PHE A 99 -18.04 10.15 -18.76
N ASP A 100 -18.26 11.41 -18.39
CA ASP A 100 -17.62 12.54 -19.07
C ASP A 100 -16.10 12.51 -18.85
N THR A 101 -15.35 12.50 -19.95
CA THR A 101 -13.89 12.53 -19.98
C THR A 101 -13.34 13.79 -20.67
N SER A 102 -14.18 14.75 -21.03
CA SER A 102 -13.78 15.97 -21.76
C SER A 102 -12.77 16.83 -21.01
N ALA A 103 -12.79 16.76 -19.68
CA ALA A 103 -11.85 17.43 -18.78
C ALA A 103 -11.04 16.42 -17.92
N SER A 104 -10.78 15.22 -18.44
CA SER A 104 -9.86 14.25 -17.80
C SER A 104 -8.50 14.90 -17.54
N HIS A 105 -7.81 14.44 -16.52
CA HIS A 105 -6.58 15.03 -15.97
C HIS A 105 -6.77 16.37 -15.23
N THR A 106 -8.03 16.76 -14.97
CA THR A 106 -8.27 17.76 -13.92
C THR A 106 -8.60 17.06 -12.63
N ALA A 107 -7.98 17.51 -11.51
CA ALA A 107 -8.14 16.87 -10.20
C ALA A 107 -9.61 16.72 -9.78
N TYR A 108 -10.48 17.66 -10.14
CA TYR A 108 -11.90 17.62 -9.83
C TYR A 108 -12.64 16.50 -10.58
N VAL A 109 -12.44 16.41 -11.90
CA VAL A 109 -13.11 15.37 -12.73
C VAL A 109 -12.58 13.99 -12.38
N ASP A 110 -11.29 13.85 -12.15
CA ASP A 110 -10.67 12.58 -11.75
C ASP A 110 -11.19 12.11 -10.39
N ALA A 111 -11.34 13.01 -9.41
CA ALA A 111 -11.95 12.69 -8.12
C ALA A 111 -13.42 12.25 -8.27
N GLN A 112 -14.21 12.96 -9.10
CA GLN A 112 -15.60 12.58 -9.36
C GLN A 112 -15.71 11.23 -10.07
N ASN A 113 -14.89 10.97 -11.07
CA ASN A 113 -14.90 9.72 -11.81
C ASN A 113 -14.41 8.56 -10.94
N SER A 114 -13.39 8.78 -10.08
CA SER A 114 -12.97 7.79 -9.07
C SER A 114 -14.13 7.39 -8.15
N LEU A 115 -14.89 8.39 -7.66
CA LEU A 115 -16.05 8.13 -6.81
C LEU A 115 -17.15 7.33 -7.55
N LYS A 116 -17.43 7.67 -8.82
CA LYS A 116 -18.42 6.93 -9.62
C LYS A 116 -18.01 5.48 -9.85
N VAL A 117 -16.73 5.23 -10.20
CA VAL A 117 -16.20 3.87 -10.37
C VAL A 117 -16.29 3.07 -9.06
N LEU A 118 -15.90 3.68 -7.93
CA LEU A 118 -15.98 3.04 -6.63
C LEU A 118 -17.41 2.71 -6.20
N ARG A 119 -18.40 3.54 -6.57
CA ARG A 119 -19.82 3.25 -6.34
C ARG A 119 -20.28 2.03 -7.14
N ILE A 120 -19.89 1.90 -8.41
CA ILE A 120 -20.19 0.70 -9.20
C ILE A 120 -19.60 -0.55 -8.52
N ILE A 121 -18.35 -0.48 -8.07
CA ILE A 121 -17.70 -1.60 -7.37
C ILE A 121 -18.46 -1.93 -6.08
N LYS A 122 -18.78 -0.93 -5.27
CA LYS A 122 -19.53 -1.10 -4.02
C LYS A 122 -20.90 -1.75 -4.27
N ASP A 123 -21.62 -1.32 -5.29
CA ASP A 123 -22.95 -1.85 -5.61
C ASP A 123 -22.90 -3.31 -6.09
N LYS A 124 -21.87 -3.68 -6.84
CA LYS A 124 -21.67 -5.05 -7.33
C LYS A 124 -21.04 -6.00 -6.33
N HIS A 125 -20.32 -5.47 -5.31
CA HIS A 125 -19.62 -6.22 -4.27
C HIS A 125 -20.07 -5.81 -2.87
N LYS A 126 -21.37 -5.59 -2.65
CA LYS A 126 -21.93 -5.14 -1.35
C LYS A 126 -21.45 -6.01 -0.18
N GLU A 127 -21.44 -7.32 -0.36
CA GLU A 127 -21.05 -8.30 0.67
C GLU A 127 -19.55 -8.20 1.03
N ASN A 128 -18.72 -7.74 0.10
CA ASN A 128 -17.27 -7.71 0.25
C ASN A 128 -16.72 -6.30 0.48
N TRP A 129 -17.55 -5.27 0.36
CA TRP A 129 -17.09 -3.88 0.41
C TRP A 129 -16.34 -3.56 1.71
N ASP A 130 -16.92 -3.90 2.85
CA ASP A 130 -16.29 -3.66 4.15
C ASP A 130 -15.02 -4.49 4.32
N THR A 131 -14.96 -5.69 3.72
CA THR A 131 -13.75 -6.52 3.71
C THR A 131 -12.64 -5.90 2.88
N PHE A 132 -12.96 -5.26 1.75
CA PHE A 132 -11.96 -4.52 0.96
C PHE A 132 -11.29 -3.41 1.79
N LEU A 133 -12.02 -2.80 2.73
CA LEU A 133 -11.54 -1.69 3.54
C LEU A 133 -10.85 -2.10 4.84
N LYS A 134 -10.89 -3.38 5.26
CA LYS A 134 -10.29 -3.87 6.52
C LYS A 134 -8.81 -3.55 6.67
N THR A 135 -8.11 -3.38 5.56
CA THR A 135 -6.65 -3.15 5.50
C THR A 135 -6.27 -1.70 5.17
N SER A 136 -7.14 -0.75 5.52
CA SER A 136 -6.91 0.69 5.31
C SER A 136 -5.86 1.30 6.26
N THR A 137 -5.39 0.56 7.26
CA THR A 137 -4.34 1.00 8.18
C THR A 137 -3.13 0.07 8.15
N LYS A 138 -1.94 0.61 8.44
CA LYS A 138 -0.72 -0.18 8.59
C LYS A 138 -0.90 -1.28 9.65
N THR A 139 -1.46 -0.95 10.79
CA THR A 139 -1.68 -1.87 11.91
C THR A 139 -2.59 -3.04 11.53
N SER A 140 -3.66 -2.80 10.76
CA SER A 140 -4.54 -3.89 10.31
C SER A 140 -3.81 -4.89 9.41
N VAL A 141 -2.96 -4.42 8.50
CA VAL A 141 -2.15 -5.31 7.65
C VAL A 141 -1.09 -6.07 8.46
N GLU A 142 -0.42 -5.40 9.41
CA GLU A 142 0.55 -6.05 10.30
C GLU A 142 -0.09 -7.13 11.16
N THR A 143 -1.33 -6.94 11.56
CA THR A 143 -2.11 -7.95 12.29
C THR A 143 -2.31 -9.21 11.45
N PHE A 144 -2.66 -9.09 10.16
CA PHE A 144 -2.71 -10.24 9.25
C PHE A 144 -1.37 -10.98 9.16
N LEU A 145 -0.27 -10.26 9.04
CA LEU A 145 1.07 -10.88 8.92
C LEU A 145 1.52 -11.60 10.19
N LYS A 146 1.16 -11.07 11.36
CA LYS A 146 1.55 -11.65 12.66
C LYS A 146 0.66 -12.82 13.06
N ASN A 147 -0.61 -12.78 12.71
CA ASN A 147 -1.55 -13.85 13.02
C ASN A 147 -1.30 -15.08 12.14
N GLU A 148 -1.62 -16.24 12.67
CA GLU A 148 -1.68 -17.45 11.88
C GLU A 148 -2.80 -17.32 10.86
N GLY A 149 -2.50 -17.61 9.57
CA GLY A 149 -3.55 -17.53 8.58
C GLY A 149 -3.12 -17.85 7.15
N ILE A 150 -4.16 -18.14 6.38
CA ILE A 150 -4.09 -18.36 4.94
C ILE A 150 -5.05 -17.34 4.32
N TYR A 151 -4.53 -16.48 3.44
CA TYR A 151 -5.26 -15.35 2.89
C TYR A 151 -5.09 -15.23 1.39
N SER A 152 -6.10 -14.66 0.73
CA SER A 152 -6.07 -14.23 -0.66
C SER A 152 -5.55 -12.80 -0.73
N ILE A 153 -4.50 -12.56 -1.50
CA ILE A 153 -3.96 -11.23 -1.76
C ILE A 153 -3.98 -10.92 -3.26
N PHE A 154 -3.93 -9.65 -3.61
CA PHE A 154 -3.97 -9.18 -4.99
C PHE A 154 -2.72 -8.39 -5.34
N GLU A 155 -2.15 -8.69 -6.50
CA GLU A 155 -0.99 -7.99 -7.06
C GLU A 155 -1.19 -7.71 -8.55
N ASN A 156 -0.58 -6.63 -9.02
CA ASN A 156 -0.40 -6.41 -10.45
C ASN A 156 1.01 -6.87 -10.85
N VAL A 157 1.09 -7.88 -11.69
CA VAL A 157 2.35 -8.43 -12.19
C VAL A 157 2.43 -8.20 -13.70
N LYS A 158 3.30 -7.30 -14.12
CA LYS A 158 3.48 -6.93 -15.54
C LYS A 158 2.16 -6.58 -16.25
N GLY A 159 1.36 -5.71 -15.62
CA GLY A 159 0.06 -5.28 -16.15
C GLY A 159 -1.09 -6.24 -15.90
N ARG A 160 -0.84 -7.45 -15.40
CA ARG A 160 -1.85 -8.47 -15.15
C ARG A 160 -2.26 -8.49 -13.67
N ASN A 161 -3.54 -8.34 -13.40
CA ASN A 161 -4.07 -8.47 -12.04
C ASN A 161 -4.19 -9.95 -11.67
N MET A 162 -3.58 -10.32 -10.55
CA MET A 162 -3.47 -11.70 -10.09
C MET A 162 -3.92 -11.81 -8.64
N MET A 163 -4.62 -12.88 -8.31
CA MET A 163 -4.92 -13.27 -6.93
C MET A 163 -3.98 -14.41 -6.52
N TYR A 164 -3.45 -14.33 -5.29
CA TYR A 164 -2.57 -15.35 -4.72
C TYR A 164 -3.13 -15.84 -3.40
N LEU A 165 -3.15 -17.16 -3.23
CA LEU A 165 -3.38 -17.78 -1.94
C LEU A 165 -2.05 -17.86 -1.20
N THR A 166 -1.97 -17.21 -0.05
CA THR A 166 -0.72 -17.04 0.67
C THR A 166 -0.82 -17.50 2.13
N GLY A 167 0.30 -17.99 2.64
CA GLY A 167 0.52 -18.27 4.05
C GLY A 167 1.48 -17.25 4.67
N THR A 168 1.25 -16.90 5.93
CA THR A 168 2.13 -16.02 6.69
C THR A 168 3.43 -16.74 7.08
N LEU A 169 4.56 -16.02 7.07
CA LEU A 169 5.82 -16.52 7.56
C LEU A 169 5.86 -16.54 9.10
N HIS A 170 6.97 -17.03 9.68
CA HIS A 170 7.16 -17.02 11.12
C HIS A 170 7.02 -15.57 11.68
N PRO A 171 6.22 -15.35 12.74
CA PRO A 171 5.84 -14.00 13.18
C PRO A 171 7.02 -13.08 13.54
N ASN A 172 8.13 -13.66 14.05
CA ASN A 172 9.34 -12.90 14.36
C ASN A 172 10.17 -12.54 13.12
N HIS A 173 9.87 -13.13 11.96
CA HIS A 173 10.68 -13.01 10.74
C HIS A 173 9.83 -12.69 9.49
N CYS A 174 8.58 -12.25 9.68
CA CYS A 174 7.67 -11.95 8.58
C CYS A 174 7.85 -10.53 7.99
N PHE A 175 8.69 -9.69 8.59
CA PHE A 175 8.98 -8.35 8.08
C PHE A 175 10.39 -8.26 7.48
N HIS A 176 10.55 -7.33 6.55
CA HIS A 176 11.86 -7.02 5.98
C HIS A 176 12.78 -6.39 7.03
N PRO A 177 14.03 -6.83 7.14
CA PRO A 177 14.94 -6.33 8.18
C PRO A 177 15.30 -4.85 8.03
N SER A 178 15.31 -4.32 6.78
CA SER A 178 15.68 -2.92 6.50
C SER A 178 14.48 -2.03 6.15
N TYR A 179 13.35 -2.60 5.73
CA TYR A 179 12.17 -1.85 5.30
C TYR A 179 10.95 -2.21 6.17
N ALA A 180 10.74 -1.49 7.26
CA ALA A 180 9.72 -1.79 8.26
C ALA A 180 8.28 -1.91 7.76
N SER A 181 7.97 -1.37 6.56
CA SER A 181 6.64 -1.47 5.94
C SER A 181 6.50 -2.64 4.96
N TRP A 182 7.52 -3.51 4.83
CA TRP A 182 7.48 -4.65 3.93
C TRP A 182 7.31 -5.94 4.74
N GLY A 183 6.14 -6.57 4.59
CA GLY A 183 5.89 -7.91 5.11
C GLY A 183 6.05 -8.96 4.03
N TYR A 184 6.30 -10.19 4.43
CA TYR A 184 6.46 -11.32 3.54
C TYR A 184 5.38 -12.37 3.77
N VAL A 185 4.88 -12.90 2.64
CA VAL A 185 3.97 -14.05 2.60
C VAL A 185 4.43 -15.03 1.53
N TRP A 186 4.06 -16.29 1.68
CA TRP A 186 4.44 -17.36 0.78
C TRP A 186 3.27 -17.75 -0.13
N ASP A 187 3.47 -17.86 -1.45
CA ASP A 187 2.48 -18.39 -2.39
C ASP A 187 2.34 -19.91 -2.19
N LEU A 188 1.20 -20.33 -1.65
CA LEU A 188 0.92 -21.72 -1.26
C LEU A 188 0.78 -22.69 -2.45
N ARG A 189 0.77 -22.19 -3.68
CA ARG A 189 0.96 -23.03 -4.87
C ARG A 189 2.34 -23.68 -4.89
N ARG A 190 3.34 -23.06 -4.27
CA ARG A 190 4.73 -23.54 -4.23
C ARG A 190 4.96 -24.33 -2.96
N ASP A 191 5.43 -25.58 -3.14
CA ASP A 191 5.84 -26.41 -2.02
C ASP A 191 7.10 -25.82 -1.35
N PRO A 192 7.07 -25.47 -0.07
CA PRO A 192 8.23 -24.97 0.63
C PRO A 192 9.18 -26.09 1.11
N GLU A 193 8.71 -27.34 1.21
CA GLU A 193 9.43 -28.46 1.86
C GLU A 193 10.87 -28.62 1.32
N PRO A 194 11.14 -28.60 0.01
CA PRO A 194 12.50 -28.74 -0.51
C PRO A 194 13.44 -27.57 -0.16
N LEU A 195 12.89 -26.45 0.34
CA LEU A 195 13.64 -25.21 0.57
C LEU A 195 13.95 -24.96 2.03
N LEU A 196 13.25 -25.64 2.97
CA LEU A 196 13.30 -25.33 4.40
C LEU A 196 14.69 -25.45 5.01
N ASN A 197 15.50 -26.38 4.52
CA ASN A 197 16.82 -26.69 5.03
C ASN A 197 17.98 -26.24 4.12
N LEU A 198 17.68 -25.47 3.07
CA LEU A 198 18.73 -25.01 2.16
C LEU A 198 19.62 -23.96 2.83
N PRO A 199 20.94 -24.01 2.59
CA PRO A 199 21.84 -22.92 2.93
C PRO A 199 21.44 -21.63 2.21
N VAL A 200 21.75 -20.47 2.80
CA VAL A 200 21.36 -19.13 2.31
C VAL A 200 21.64 -18.95 0.81
N ASN A 201 22.84 -19.33 0.33
CA ASN A 201 23.21 -19.15 -1.07
C ASN A 201 22.34 -19.98 -2.02
N GLN A 202 22.11 -21.25 -1.70
CA GLN A 202 21.25 -22.14 -2.51
C GLN A 202 19.79 -21.64 -2.47
N LEU A 203 19.31 -21.25 -1.30
CA LEU A 203 17.95 -20.70 -1.16
C LEU A 203 17.77 -19.44 -2.02
N ARG A 204 18.74 -18.52 -2.01
CA ARG A 204 18.76 -17.31 -2.84
C ARG A 204 18.62 -17.65 -4.32
N ASP A 205 19.40 -18.61 -4.82
CA ASP A 205 19.40 -19.00 -6.24
C ASP A 205 18.08 -19.64 -6.66
N VAL A 206 17.50 -20.46 -5.79
CA VAL A 206 16.20 -21.08 -6.07
C VAL A 206 15.08 -20.03 -6.04
N LEU A 207 15.06 -19.14 -5.07
CA LEU A 207 14.03 -18.09 -4.99
C LEU A 207 14.06 -17.14 -6.21
N LYS A 208 15.25 -16.85 -6.75
CA LYS A 208 15.40 -16.06 -7.99
C LYS A 208 14.81 -16.74 -9.22
N LYS A 209 14.85 -18.06 -9.30
CA LYS A 209 14.36 -18.86 -10.44
C LYS A 209 12.84 -19.01 -10.50
N TYR A 210 12.12 -18.81 -9.38
CA TYR A 210 10.67 -18.94 -9.40
C TYR A 210 9.99 -17.83 -10.22
N SER A 211 9.19 -18.27 -11.19
CA SER A 211 8.31 -17.38 -11.97
C SER A 211 6.90 -17.99 -12.04
N PRO A 212 5.88 -17.33 -11.51
CA PRO A 212 5.94 -16.18 -10.62
C PRO A 212 6.62 -16.50 -9.27
N LYS A 213 7.14 -15.47 -8.59
CA LYS A 213 7.86 -15.60 -7.32
C LYS A 213 7.02 -16.32 -6.26
N ALA A 214 7.65 -17.18 -5.47
CA ALA A 214 7.00 -17.83 -4.33
C ALA A 214 6.91 -16.91 -3.11
N LEU A 215 7.98 -16.18 -2.82
CA LEU A 215 8.00 -15.16 -1.77
C LEU A 215 7.42 -13.86 -2.30
N ARG A 216 6.37 -13.35 -1.64
CA ARG A 216 5.65 -12.15 -2.00
C ARG A 216 5.82 -11.06 -0.96
N VAL A 217 5.87 -9.81 -1.41
CA VAL A 217 5.98 -8.65 -0.52
C VAL A 217 4.60 -8.01 -0.36
N LEU A 218 4.16 -7.89 0.87
CA LEU A 218 2.95 -7.16 1.24
C LEU A 218 3.34 -5.84 1.89
N LYS A 219 3.11 -4.71 1.21
CA LYS A 219 3.45 -3.39 1.74
C LYS A 219 2.39 -2.93 2.71
N THR A 220 2.71 -2.92 4.01
CA THR A 220 1.75 -2.64 5.09
C THR A 220 1.20 -1.22 5.07
N ASN A 221 1.93 -0.27 4.48
CA ASN A 221 1.55 1.13 4.36
C ASN A 221 0.90 1.50 3.02
N LYS A 222 0.47 0.49 2.23
CA LYS A 222 -0.15 0.69 0.90
C LYS A 222 -1.57 0.13 0.82
N ALA A 223 -2.21 -0.08 1.95
CA ALA A 223 -3.58 -0.60 2.04
C ALA A 223 -3.86 -1.73 1.00
N PRO A 224 -3.12 -2.85 1.05
CA PRO A 224 -3.37 -3.98 0.15
C PRO A 224 -4.73 -4.60 0.47
N VAL A 225 -5.49 -5.01 -0.53
CA VAL A 225 -6.71 -5.79 -0.29
C VAL A 225 -6.31 -7.21 0.11
N ILE A 226 -6.81 -7.65 1.27
CA ILE A 226 -6.62 -9.01 1.78
C ILE A 226 -7.99 -9.61 2.04
N LEU A 227 -8.25 -10.77 1.47
CA LEU A 227 -9.51 -11.50 1.64
C LEU A 227 -9.26 -12.89 2.24
N ASP A 228 -10.32 -13.52 2.68
CA ASP A 228 -10.28 -14.89 3.17
C ASP A 228 -9.81 -15.88 2.07
N LYS A 229 -9.28 -17.02 2.48
CA LYS A 229 -8.73 -18.04 1.58
C LYS A 229 -9.75 -18.59 0.57
N GLU A 230 -11.02 -18.59 0.91
CA GLU A 230 -12.13 -19.13 0.11
C GLU A 230 -12.23 -18.46 -1.25
N PHE A 231 -11.80 -17.20 -1.37
CA PHE A 231 -11.80 -16.48 -2.65
C PHE A 231 -10.80 -17.08 -3.64
N ALA A 232 -9.58 -17.34 -3.22
CA ALA A 232 -8.57 -17.95 -4.09
C ALA A 232 -8.82 -19.43 -4.35
N LEU A 233 -9.37 -20.17 -3.38
CA LEU A 233 -9.68 -21.61 -3.52
C LEU A 233 -10.71 -21.89 -4.61
N LYS A 234 -11.53 -20.91 -4.98
CA LYS A 234 -12.53 -21.03 -6.06
C LYS A 234 -11.94 -20.79 -7.45
N GLN A 235 -10.67 -20.43 -7.56
CA GLN A 235 -10.03 -20.04 -8.82
C GLN A 235 -8.74 -20.81 -9.08
N LYS A 236 -8.44 -21.03 -10.37
CA LYS A 236 -7.13 -21.58 -10.77
C LYS A 236 -6.02 -20.57 -10.42
N PRO A 237 -4.84 -21.04 -10.02
CA PRO A 237 -4.39 -22.45 -9.97
C PRO A 237 -4.66 -23.16 -8.63
N TYR A 238 -5.39 -22.57 -7.70
CA TYR A 238 -5.60 -23.10 -6.35
C TYR A 238 -6.78 -24.09 -6.25
N LEU A 239 -7.72 -24.01 -7.19
CA LEU A 239 -8.88 -24.90 -7.24
C LEU A 239 -8.50 -26.39 -7.26
N ASP A 240 -7.36 -26.70 -7.87
CA ASP A 240 -6.88 -28.08 -8.04
C ASP A 240 -6.01 -28.57 -6.85
N LEU A 241 -5.80 -27.72 -5.83
CA LEU A 241 -5.04 -28.05 -4.63
C LEU A 241 -6.00 -28.45 -3.50
N ASP A 242 -5.73 -29.58 -2.86
CA ASP A 242 -6.49 -29.97 -1.68
C ASP A 242 -6.16 -29.08 -0.47
N LEU A 243 -7.16 -28.92 0.39
CA LEU A 243 -7.06 -28.01 1.54
C LEU A 243 -6.00 -28.45 2.56
N GLU A 244 -5.77 -29.77 2.71
CA GLU A 244 -4.77 -30.29 3.65
C GLU A 244 -3.37 -30.00 3.17
N THR A 245 -3.09 -30.13 1.87
CA THR A 245 -1.81 -29.71 1.27
C THR A 245 -1.57 -28.22 1.49
N ILE A 246 -2.58 -27.37 1.30
CA ILE A 246 -2.49 -25.92 1.53
C ILE A 246 -2.17 -25.62 2.98
N LYS A 247 -2.88 -26.22 3.92
CA LYS A 247 -2.64 -26.07 5.38
C LYS A 247 -1.24 -26.54 5.75
N LYS A 248 -0.83 -27.73 5.26
CA LYS A 248 0.52 -28.27 5.50
C LYS A 248 1.60 -27.28 5.05
N ARG A 249 1.50 -26.77 3.82
CA ARG A 249 2.46 -25.78 3.30
C ARG A 249 2.49 -24.49 4.12
N ALA A 250 1.32 -23.97 4.52
CA ALA A 250 1.23 -22.80 5.38
C ALA A 250 1.91 -23.00 6.74
N GLN A 251 1.66 -24.14 7.38
CA GLN A 251 2.30 -24.51 8.65
C GLN A 251 3.82 -24.67 8.50
N MET A 252 4.29 -25.28 7.41
CA MET A 252 5.72 -25.45 7.14
C MET A 252 6.45 -24.11 7.11
N VAL A 253 5.96 -23.11 6.35
CA VAL A 253 6.62 -21.80 6.28
C VAL A 253 6.50 -21.04 7.60
N ARG A 254 5.36 -21.17 8.29
CA ARG A 254 5.14 -20.52 9.57
C ARG A 254 6.02 -21.05 10.69
N ASN A 255 6.21 -22.35 10.75
CA ASN A 255 6.95 -23.00 11.84
C ASN A 255 8.46 -23.11 11.56
N SER A 256 8.91 -22.85 10.34
CA SER A 256 10.32 -22.98 9.96
C SER A 256 11.09 -21.68 10.21
N GLU A 257 11.45 -21.43 11.47
CA GLU A 257 12.15 -20.22 11.88
C GLU A 257 13.45 -20.01 11.11
N ASN A 258 14.27 -21.06 10.96
CA ASN A 258 15.55 -20.98 10.24
C ASN A 258 15.38 -20.60 8.77
N PHE A 259 14.36 -21.17 8.08
CA PHE A 259 14.04 -20.78 6.73
C PHE A 259 13.69 -19.29 6.64
N CYS A 260 12.86 -18.79 7.55
CA CYS A 260 12.48 -17.37 7.58
C CYS A 260 13.67 -16.45 7.93
N LYS A 261 14.58 -16.87 8.82
CA LYS A 261 15.86 -16.17 9.08
C LYS A 261 16.74 -16.10 7.83
N ASN A 262 16.85 -17.20 7.07
CA ASN A 262 17.60 -17.20 5.82
C ASN A 262 17.00 -16.24 4.78
N ILE A 263 15.67 -16.15 4.69
CA ILE A 263 14.98 -15.14 3.87
C ILE A 263 15.35 -13.73 4.32
N GLN A 264 15.39 -13.44 5.62
CA GLN A 264 15.79 -12.13 6.13
C GLN A 264 17.24 -11.78 5.77
N ILE A 265 18.16 -12.74 5.86
CA ILE A 265 19.57 -12.54 5.46
C ILE A 265 19.63 -12.16 3.97
N ILE A 266 18.98 -12.94 3.10
CA ILE A 266 18.94 -12.68 1.64
C ILE A 266 18.40 -11.27 1.34
N ASN A 267 17.34 -10.86 2.03
CA ASN A 267 16.73 -9.57 1.78
C ASN A 267 17.53 -8.40 2.35
N ARG A 268 18.24 -8.61 3.49
CA ARG A 268 19.16 -7.62 4.06
C ARG A 268 20.31 -7.35 3.09
N GLU A 269 20.99 -8.39 2.63
CA GLU A 269 22.11 -8.28 1.69
C GLU A 269 21.67 -7.59 0.39
N ALA A 270 20.49 -7.91 -0.15
CA ALA A 270 19.95 -7.23 -1.33
C ALA A 270 19.62 -5.75 -1.08
N ALA A 271 19.22 -5.38 0.14
CA ALA A 271 18.98 -3.99 0.51
C ALA A 271 20.28 -3.21 0.68
N GLU A 272 21.30 -3.83 1.29
CA GLU A 272 22.64 -3.24 1.45
C GLU A 272 23.31 -3.00 0.09
N GLU A 273 23.24 -3.97 -0.83
CA GLU A 273 23.74 -3.83 -2.21
C GLU A 273 23.06 -2.66 -2.94
N LYS A 274 21.73 -2.54 -2.79
CA LYS A 274 20.96 -1.45 -3.38
C LYS A 274 21.34 -0.09 -2.79
N GLU A 275 21.57 0.01 -1.49
CA GLU A 275 21.94 1.25 -0.83
C GLU A 275 23.35 1.71 -1.25
N GLN A 276 24.30 0.78 -1.44
CA GLN A 276 25.64 1.08 -1.95
C GLN A 276 25.64 1.62 -3.38
N THR A 277 24.63 1.25 -4.19
CA THR A 277 24.48 1.71 -5.58
C THR A 277 23.61 2.96 -5.73
N LYS A 278 23.02 3.45 -4.62
CA LYS A 278 22.17 4.63 -4.62
C LYS A 278 23.03 5.88 -4.80
N THR A 279 22.77 6.62 -5.87
CA THR A 279 23.31 7.97 -6.04
C THR A 279 22.63 8.92 -5.05
N GLN A 280 23.41 9.78 -4.41
CA GLN A 280 22.87 10.83 -3.56
C GLN A 280 22.14 11.84 -4.46
N GLU A 281 20.84 11.93 -4.33
CA GLU A 281 20.02 12.94 -5.00
C GLU A 281 20.01 14.20 -4.15
N ASP A 282 20.09 15.37 -4.79
CA ASP A 282 19.88 16.66 -4.13
C ASP A 282 18.38 16.81 -3.85
N LEU A 283 17.97 16.49 -2.63
CA LEU A 283 16.58 16.58 -2.21
C LEU A 283 16.18 18.02 -1.88
N LEU A 284 14.99 18.40 -2.26
CA LEU A 284 14.38 19.63 -1.75
C LEU A 284 14.09 19.48 -0.24
N PRO A 285 14.07 20.58 0.55
CA PRO A 285 13.83 20.50 2.00
C PRO A 285 12.57 19.67 2.36
N GLU A 286 11.47 19.85 1.63
CA GLU A 286 10.24 19.09 1.84
C GLU A 286 10.36 17.60 1.53
N GLU A 287 11.30 17.19 0.69
CA GLU A 287 11.54 15.79 0.31
C GLU A 287 12.34 15.02 1.35
N THR A 288 13.01 15.72 2.27
CA THR A 288 13.75 15.10 3.39
C THR A 288 12.83 14.48 4.44
N LEU A 289 11.52 14.73 4.39
CA LEU A 289 10.52 14.18 5.30
C LEU A 289 10.63 12.66 5.53
N TYR A 290 11.05 11.90 4.52
CA TYR A 290 11.15 10.43 4.64
C TYR A 290 12.53 9.94 5.09
N GLU A 291 13.50 10.82 5.27
CA GLU A 291 14.85 10.44 5.70
C GLU A 291 14.98 10.36 7.22
N LYS A 292 14.20 11.18 7.93
CA LYS A 292 14.20 11.22 9.40
C LYS A 292 12.78 11.48 9.94
N PHE A 293 12.57 11.10 11.20
CA PHE A 293 11.32 11.41 11.88
C PHE A 293 11.28 12.89 12.28
N ILE A 294 10.11 13.52 12.13
CA ILE A 294 9.88 14.87 12.66
C ILE A 294 9.99 14.80 14.19
N PRO A 295 10.83 15.63 14.82
CA PRO A 295 10.95 15.66 16.26
C PRO A 295 9.60 15.96 16.94
N ASN A 296 9.28 15.27 18.02
CA ASN A 296 8.01 15.50 18.76
C ASN A 296 7.88 16.95 19.24
N LYS A 297 9.00 17.61 19.58
CA LYS A 297 9.01 19.03 19.98
C LYS A 297 8.58 19.93 18.83
N ASP A 298 9.00 19.63 17.61
CA ASP A 298 8.64 20.41 16.42
C ASP A 298 7.17 20.24 16.08
N THR A 299 6.66 19.01 16.13
CA THR A 299 5.23 18.74 15.95
C THR A 299 4.36 19.49 16.97
N ALA A 300 4.82 19.59 18.23
CA ALA A 300 4.12 20.36 19.26
C ALA A 300 4.08 21.87 18.99
N LEU A 301 5.07 22.40 18.26
CA LEU A 301 5.14 23.81 17.89
C LEU A 301 4.19 24.18 16.72
N PHE A 302 3.75 23.24 15.90
CA PHE A 302 2.94 23.52 14.71
C PHE A 302 1.68 24.34 15.04
N LYS A 303 0.95 23.99 16.08
CA LYS A 303 -0.25 24.74 16.50
C LYS A 303 0.09 26.19 16.89
N THR A 304 1.14 26.37 17.68
CA THR A 304 1.61 27.71 18.08
C THR A 304 2.07 28.50 16.86
N TRP A 305 2.80 27.88 15.96
CA TRP A 305 3.24 28.47 14.69
C TRP A 305 2.07 29.07 13.89
N HIS A 306 0.99 28.30 13.72
CA HIS A 306 -0.16 28.75 12.92
C HIS A 306 -1.03 29.81 13.61
N SER A 307 -0.99 29.91 14.94
CA SER A 307 -1.71 30.94 15.70
C SER A 307 -0.89 32.21 15.96
N SER A 308 0.40 32.22 15.61
CA SER A 308 1.30 33.35 15.85
C SER A 308 1.29 34.36 14.71
N SER A 309 1.61 35.63 15.03
CA SER A 309 1.95 36.66 14.02
C SER A 309 3.20 36.27 13.25
N TRP A 310 3.41 36.90 12.09
CA TRP A 310 4.64 36.65 11.31
C TRP A 310 5.92 37.07 12.06
N GLU A 311 5.86 38.11 12.89
CA GLU A 311 6.98 38.54 13.73
C GLU A 311 7.32 37.49 14.79
N ASP A 312 6.30 36.93 15.44
CA ASP A 312 6.50 35.88 16.45
C ASP A 312 6.96 34.55 15.82
N LYS A 313 6.56 34.25 14.59
CA LYS A 313 7.08 33.08 13.84
C LYS A 313 8.58 33.16 13.68
N LEU A 314 9.16 34.33 13.41
CA LEU A 314 10.62 34.48 13.31
C LEU A 314 11.31 34.08 14.63
N ARG A 315 10.72 34.41 15.79
CA ARG A 315 11.23 34.03 17.12
C ARG A 315 11.04 32.52 17.40
N LEU A 316 10.04 31.90 16.77
CA LEU A 316 9.79 30.46 16.91
C LEU A 316 10.76 29.60 16.11
N LEU A 317 11.39 30.12 15.03
CA LEU A 317 12.34 29.38 14.22
C LEU A 317 13.47 28.77 15.04
N ASP A 318 13.98 29.51 16.05
CA ASP A 318 15.07 29.02 16.89
C ASP A 318 14.68 27.87 17.82
N LYS A 319 13.38 27.64 18.01
CA LYS A 319 12.84 26.55 18.87
C LYS A 319 12.71 25.22 18.12
N PHE A 320 12.66 25.24 16.78
CA PHE A 320 12.61 24.03 15.99
C PHE A 320 13.96 23.29 16.02
N GLN A 321 13.90 21.97 16.14
CA GLN A 321 15.08 21.10 16.15
C GLN A 321 15.51 20.72 14.73
N ASP A 322 14.57 20.63 13.81
CA ASP A 322 14.82 20.41 12.39
C ASP A 322 15.03 21.77 11.71
N LYS A 323 16.29 22.04 11.33
CA LYS A 323 16.72 23.33 10.73
C LYS A 323 17.06 23.15 9.27
#